data_51e3fbd04e4da18a774ab4bb3f163eac
#
_entry.id   51e3fbd04e4da18a774ab4bb3f163eac
#
_cell.length_a   1.000
_cell.length_b   1.000
_cell.length_c   1.000
_cell.angle_alpha   90.00
_cell.angle_beta   90.00
_cell.angle_gamma   90.00
#
_symmetry.space_group_name_H-M   'P 1'
#
loop_
_entity.id
_entity.type
_entity.pdbx_description
1 polymer ?
#
loop_
_entity_poly.entity_id
_entity_poly.type
_entity_poly.pdbx_seq_one_letter_code
_entity_poly.pdbx_strand_id
1 'polypeptide(L)'
;MSFSRTLAVLASVSALVAGCAHHAARPPGPSASVSKPSAAPAPPACGDLTTLPVRDKLAQLLMVGVKNADDARSVVNGYHVGGIFIGSWTDLSIFKGPLADIAAKAGPLPLAVSVDEEGGRVSRLRSLIGAAPSPRELAQTQTVAQVHDLAAERGKKMKDLGITVDFAPVVDVTDATDGVIGDRSFGGDPNTVTAYAGAYAQGLRDAGLLPVLKHFPGHGHGSGDSHTGGVVTPPLGDLQNVDLVPYRTLVTAAPVAVMLGHLQVPGLTGDEPASLSPAAVRLLRDGVGYGGPPFNGPVFTDDLSSMGAISDRYGVAEAVLRTLQAGTDVALWVTTDEVPAVLDRLQKAVAAGELPAQRVDDALGRVATMKGRSPACGH
;
A
#
# COMPACT_ATOMS: atom_id res chain seq x y z
N MET A 1 38.20 8.48 -57.78
CA MET A 1 37.81 7.65 -58.94
C MET A 1 36.31 7.43 -58.86
N SER A 2 35.63 8.02 -59.79
CA SER A 2 34.18 8.06 -60.01
C SER A 2 33.71 6.77 -60.66
N PHE A 3 32.54 6.28 -60.32
CA PHE A 3 31.61 5.69 -61.30
C PHE A 3 30.17 5.75 -60.80
N SER A 4 29.39 6.43 -61.65
CA SER A 4 27.95 6.63 -61.60
C SER A 4 27.17 5.51 -62.31
N ARG A 5 25.83 5.62 -62.17
CA ARG A 5 24.73 5.16 -63.06
C ARG A 5 24.12 3.80 -62.73
N THR A 6 22.81 3.51 -62.81
CA THR A 6 21.75 4.10 -63.63
C THR A 6 20.36 3.69 -63.10
N LEU A 7 19.35 4.56 -63.23
CA LEU A 7 17.89 4.30 -63.12
C LEU A 7 17.41 3.30 -64.19
N ALA A 8 16.38 2.51 -63.90
CA ALA A 8 15.44 1.98 -64.85
C ALA A 8 14.00 2.04 -64.32
N VAL A 9 13.21 2.88 -64.94
CA VAL A 9 11.75 2.99 -64.86
C VAL A 9 11.18 2.05 -65.92
N LEU A 10 10.18 1.26 -65.56
CA LEU A 10 9.32 0.56 -66.53
C LEU A 10 7.86 0.67 -66.08
N ALA A 11 7.11 1.38 -66.88
CA ALA A 11 5.64 1.48 -66.87
C ALA A 11 5.07 0.38 -67.78
N SER A 12 3.96 -0.21 -67.41
CA SER A 12 3.09 -0.98 -68.34
C SER A 12 1.66 -1.00 -67.80
N VAL A 13 0.84 -0.22 -68.34
CA VAL A 13 -0.32 -0.35 -69.25
C VAL A 13 -1.37 -1.41 -68.83
N SER A 14 -2.55 -0.84 -68.64
CA SER A 14 -3.86 -1.45 -68.33
C SER A 14 -4.40 -2.40 -69.41
N ALA A 15 -5.17 -3.40 -69.01
CA ALA A 15 -6.19 -4.03 -69.84
C ALA A 15 -7.45 -4.34 -68.98
N LEU A 16 -8.54 -3.66 -69.30
CA LEU A 16 -9.91 -3.96 -68.85
C LEU A 16 -10.42 -5.18 -69.63
N VAL A 17 -10.89 -6.19 -68.90
CA VAL A 17 -11.77 -7.22 -69.46
C VAL A 17 -13.02 -7.29 -68.60
N ALA A 18 -14.14 -6.91 -69.18
CA ALA A 18 -15.49 -7.07 -68.61
C ALA A 18 -15.93 -8.53 -68.79
N GLY A 19 -16.18 -9.21 -67.71
CA GLY A 19 -16.76 -10.54 -67.65
C GLY A 19 -18.00 -10.58 -66.78
N CYS A 20 -19.20 -10.74 -67.40
CA CYS A 20 -20.44 -11.02 -66.70
C CYS A 20 -20.36 -12.41 -66.10
N ALA A 21 -20.54 -12.53 -64.79
CA ALA A 21 -20.70 -13.81 -64.11
C ALA A 21 -21.94 -13.80 -63.22
N HIS A 22 -22.72 -14.83 -63.40
CA HIS A 22 -24.04 -15.11 -62.79
C HIS A 22 -23.96 -15.18 -61.26
N HIS A 23 -24.92 -14.54 -60.63
CA HIS A 23 -25.16 -14.68 -59.17
C HIS A 23 -25.80 -16.03 -58.87
N ALA A 24 -25.02 -16.92 -58.30
CA ALA A 24 -25.57 -18.07 -57.57
C ALA A 24 -25.74 -17.69 -56.10
N ALA A 25 -26.93 -17.76 -55.57
CA ALA A 25 -27.26 -17.48 -54.17
C ALA A 25 -26.56 -18.51 -53.27
N ARG A 26 -25.79 -18.01 -52.32
CA ARG A 26 -25.14 -18.80 -51.26
C ARG A 26 -26.14 -19.01 -50.12
N PRO A 27 -26.26 -20.20 -49.54
CA PRO A 27 -27.13 -20.42 -48.38
C PRO A 27 -26.66 -19.66 -47.17
N PRO A 28 -27.53 -19.23 -46.23
CA PRO A 28 -27.15 -18.51 -45.03
C PRO A 28 -26.32 -19.41 -44.12
N GLY A 29 -25.11 -18.94 -43.79
CA GLY A 29 -24.26 -19.55 -42.79
C GLY A 29 -24.84 -19.38 -41.36
N PRO A 30 -24.45 -20.21 -40.40
CA PRO A 30 -25.00 -20.16 -39.04
C PRO A 30 -24.70 -18.78 -38.41
N SER A 31 -25.77 -18.17 -37.87
CA SER A 31 -25.72 -16.92 -37.12
C SER A 31 -24.69 -17.04 -35.98
N ALA A 32 -23.61 -16.24 -36.02
CA ALA A 32 -22.75 -16.06 -34.89
C ALA A 32 -23.59 -15.46 -33.75
N SER A 33 -23.71 -16.17 -32.65
CA SER A 33 -24.24 -15.64 -31.40
C SER A 33 -23.37 -14.51 -30.93
N VAL A 34 -23.89 -13.28 -31.00
CA VAL A 34 -23.27 -12.12 -30.39
C VAL A 34 -23.29 -12.34 -28.89
N SER A 35 -22.13 -12.65 -28.29
CA SER A 35 -21.98 -12.71 -26.84
C SER A 35 -22.37 -11.35 -26.28
N LYS A 36 -23.39 -11.33 -25.43
CA LYS A 36 -23.77 -10.14 -24.65
C LYS A 36 -22.53 -9.63 -23.93
N PRO A 37 -22.24 -8.32 -23.95
CA PRO A 37 -21.15 -7.77 -23.14
C PRO A 37 -21.36 -8.18 -21.69
N SER A 38 -20.34 -8.73 -21.06
CA SER A 38 -20.35 -8.98 -19.62
C SER A 38 -20.71 -7.68 -18.92
N ALA A 39 -21.76 -7.71 -18.12
CA ALA A 39 -22.16 -6.57 -17.33
C ALA A 39 -20.97 -6.15 -16.46
N ALA A 40 -20.63 -4.86 -16.44
CA ALA A 40 -19.67 -4.31 -15.50
C ALA A 40 -20.05 -4.76 -14.07
N PRO A 41 -19.06 -5.09 -13.21
CA PRO A 41 -19.36 -5.48 -11.84
C PRO A 41 -20.22 -4.41 -11.19
N ALA A 42 -21.30 -4.84 -10.52
CA ALA A 42 -22.18 -3.93 -9.80
C ALA A 42 -21.36 -3.08 -8.82
N PRO A 43 -21.66 -1.78 -8.67
CA PRO A 43 -20.97 -0.95 -7.69
C PRO A 43 -21.08 -1.60 -6.31
N PRO A 44 -20.03 -1.55 -5.49
CA PRO A 44 -20.01 -2.20 -4.17
C PRO A 44 -21.23 -1.72 -3.36
N ALA A 45 -21.90 -2.67 -2.71
CA ALA A 45 -23.07 -2.37 -1.89
C ALA A 45 -22.68 -1.34 -0.82
N CYS A 46 -23.41 -0.23 -0.76
CA CYS A 46 -23.31 0.75 0.30
C CYS A 46 -23.70 0.12 1.64
N GLY A 47 -22.77 0.02 2.58
CA GLY A 47 -23.07 -0.21 3.98
C GLY A 47 -23.12 1.14 4.71
N ASP A 48 -24.15 1.42 5.45
CA ASP A 48 -24.19 2.60 6.31
C ASP A 48 -23.20 2.38 7.48
N LEU A 49 -21.97 2.86 7.31
CA LEU A 49 -20.93 2.74 8.30
C LEU A 49 -21.21 3.55 9.56
N THR A 50 -22.15 4.53 9.48
CA THR A 50 -22.48 5.39 10.63
C THR A 50 -23.25 4.63 11.70
N THR A 51 -23.99 3.59 11.32
CA THR A 51 -24.80 2.77 12.22
C THR A 51 -24.05 1.65 12.93
N LEU A 52 -22.79 1.41 12.56
CA LEU A 52 -21.97 0.39 13.20
C LEU A 52 -21.75 0.68 14.70
N PRO A 53 -21.75 -0.36 15.56
CA PRO A 53 -21.31 -0.22 16.95
C PRO A 53 -19.92 0.42 17.02
N VAL A 54 -19.70 1.29 17.99
CA VAL A 54 -18.41 1.99 18.17
C VAL A 54 -17.24 1.02 18.23
N ARG A 55 -17.41 -0.13 18.90
CA ARG A 55 -16.37 -1.17 19.00
C ARG A 55 -15.99 -1.72 17.62
N ASP A 56 -16.98 -1.98 16.77
CA ASP A 56 -16.74 -2.47 15.41
C ASP A 56 -16.06 -1.42 14.53
N LYS A 57 -16.48 -0.15 14.64
CA LYS A 57 -15.79 0.96 13.96
C LYS A 57 -14.30 1.02 14.35
N LEU A 58 -14.01 0.95 15.64
CA LEU A 58 -12.66 0.97 16.19
C LEU A 58 -11.85 -0.24 15.72
N ALA A 59 -12.43 -1.44 15.76
CA ALA A 59 -11.78 -2.65 15.30
C ALA A 59 -11.34 -2.59 13.83
N GLN A 60 -12.12 -1.89 12.98
CA GLN A 60 -11.76 -1.71 11.58
C GLN A 60 -10.53 -0.82 11.35
N LEU A 61 -10.10 -0.06 12.35
CA LEU A 61 -8.90 0.79 12.30
C LEU A 61 -7.64 0.06 12.79
N LEU A 62 -7.75 -1.23 13.12
CA LEU A 62 -6.67 -2.05 13.67
C LEU A 62 -6.15 -3.05 12.63
N MET A 63 -4.83 -3.20 12.59
CA MET A 63 -4.12 -4.21 11.83
C MET A 63 -3.11 -4.91 12.74
N VAL A 64 -3.20 -6.24 12.82
CA VAL A 64 -2.43 -7.00 13.82
C VAL A 64 -1.64 -8.14 13.19
N GLY A 65 -0.41 -8.34 13.65
CA GLY A 65 0.44 -9.44 13.22
C GLY A 65 -0.05 -10.77 13.80
N VAL A 66 -0.26 -11.78 12.95
CA VAL A 66 -0.79 -13.07 13.34
C VAL A 66 0.27 -14.18 13.27
N LYS A 67 0.19 -15.15 14.19
CA LYS A 67 1.13 -16.29 14.24
C LYS A 67 0.71 -17.43 13.29
N ASN A 68 -0.60 -17.67 13.18
CA ASN A 68 -1.17 -18.77 12.40
C ASN A 68 -2.67 -18.55 12.15
N ALA A 69 -3.33 -19.53 11.53
CA ALA A 69 -4.75 -19.44 11.18
C ALA A 69 -5.69 -19.34 12.40
N ASP A 70 -5.36 -19.98 13.53
CA ASP A 70 -6.21 -19.93 14.73
C ASP A 70 -6.13 -18.58 15.40
N ASP A 71 -4.93 -18.00 15.45
CA ASP A 71 -4.69 -16.66 15.93
C ASP A 71 -5.44 -15.61 15.06
N ALA A 72 -5.30 -15.71 13.74
CA ALA A 72 -6.04 -14.87 12.79
C ALA A 72 -7.57 -15.00 12.97
N ARG A 73 -8.06 -16.24 13.13
CA ARG A 73 -9.49 -16.50 13.35
C ARG A 73 -10.00 -15.87 14.64
N SER A 74 -9.21 -15.93 15.70
CA SER A 74 -9.56 -15.31 16.98
C SER A 74 -9.77 -13.80 16.85
N VAL A 75 -8.86 -13.08 16.20
CA VAL A 75 -8.95 -11.62 16.12
C VAL A 75 -9.93 -11.15 15.06
N VAL A 76 -10.04 -11.83 13.90
CA VAL A 76 -10.93 -11.44 12.82
C VAL A 76 -12.39 -11.78 13.15
N ASN A 77 -12.67 -13.03 13.54
CA ASN A 77 -14.05 -13.48 13.75
C ASN A 77 -14.54 -13.17 15.19
N GLY A 78 -13.62 -13.01 16.15
CA GLY A 78 -13.97 -12.72 17.54
C GLY A 78 -14.04 -11.23 17.87
N TYR A 79 -13.17 -10.42 17.25
CA TYR A 79 -13.08 -8.98 17.55
C TYR A 79 -13.33 -8.09 16.32
N HIS A 80 -13.53 -8.64 15.14
CA HIS A 80 -13.78 -7.92 13.89
C HIS A 80 -12.65 -6.95 13.50
N VAL A 81 -11.39 -7.27 13.81
CA VAL A 81 -10.26 -6.43 13.40
C VAL A 81 -10.24 -6.22 11.89
N GLY A 82 -9.94 -5.01 11.48
CA GLY A 82 -10.01 -4.60 10.07
C GLY A 82 -8.94 -5.22 9.19
N GLY A 83 -7.79 -5.61 9.77
CA GLY A 83 -6.68 -6.17 9.02
C GLY A 83 -5.81 -7.12 9.83
N ILE A 84 -5.11 -8.00 9.10
CA ILE A 84 -4.04 -8.85 9.65
C ILE A 84 -2.75 -8.59 8.87
N PHE A 85 -1.63 -8.74 9.57
CA PHE A 85 -0.29 -8.61 9.01
C PHE A 85 0.43 -9.96 9.03
N ILE A 86 0.99 -10.34 7.89
CA ILE A 86 1.79 -11.56 7.70
C ILE A 86 3.26 -11.21 7.91
N GLY A 87 3.76 -11.55 9.09
CA GLY A 87 5.15 -11.36 9.46
C GLY A 87 6.05 -12.53 9.11
N SER A 88 7.36 -12.39 9.41
CA SER A 88 8.34 -13.47 9.21
C SER A 88 8.11 -14.69 10.11
N TRP A 89 7.38 -14.51 11.18
CA TRP A 89 7.01 -15.55 12.17
C TRP A 89 5.68 -16.25 11.86
N THR A 90 4.93 -15.77 10.87
CA THR A 90 3.61 -16.33 10.54
C THR A 90 3.76 -17.70 9.87
N ASP A 91 2.97 -18.68 10.33
CA ASP A 91 2.84 -19.96 9.66
C ASP A 91 2.11 -19.78 8.31
N LEU A 92 2.86 -19.91 7.22
CA LEU A 92 2.37 -19.70 5.86
C LEU A 92 1.37 -20.78 5.39
N SER A 93 1.11 -21.83 6.20
CA SER A 93 0.02 -22.76 5.93
C SER A 93 -1.35 -22.08 5.95
N ILE A 94 -1.47 -20.91 6.54
CA ILE A 94 -2.67 -20.06 6.50
C ILE A 94 -3.17 -19.82 5.06
N PHE A 95 -2.27 -19.76 4.08
CA PHE A 95 -2.61 -19.57 2.65
C PHE A 95 -3.14 -20.83 1.96
N LYS A 96 -3.12 -21.99 2.61
CA LYS A 96 -3.59 -23.27 2.05
C LYS A 96 -5.09 -23.52 2.28
N GLY A 97 -5.87 -22.44 2.36
CA GLY A 97 -7.33 -22.46 2.55
C GLY A 97 -7.82 -21.67 3.76
N PRO A 98 -7.22 -21.79 4.96
CA PRO A 98 -7.75 -21.12 6.17
C PRO A 98 -7.98 -19.62 6.01
N LEU A 99 -7.12 -18.90 5.30
CA LEU A 99 -7.26 -17.44 5.11
C LEU A 99 -8.57 -17.07 4.39
N ALA A 100 -8.95 -17.83 3.37
CA ALA A 100 -10.19 -17.59 2.62
C ALA A 100 -11.42 -17.75 3.53
N ASP A 101 -11.43 -18.80 4.38
CA ASP A 101 -12.51 -19.04 5.34
C ASP A 101 -12.60 -17.95 6.42
N ILE A 102 -11.45 -17.44 6.86
CA ILE A 102 -11.37 -16.35 7.85
C ILE A 102 -11.88 -15.05 7.22
N ALA A 103 -11.42 -14.74 6.01
CA ALA A 103 -11.82 -13.52 5.30
C ALA A 103 -13.32 -13.51 4.94
N ALA A 104 -13.90 -14.67 4.63
CA ALA A 104 -15.34 -14.81 4.37
C ALA A 104 -16.21 -14.50 5.59
N LYS A 105 -15.64 -14.53 6.79
CA LYS A 105 -16.30 -14.25 8.08
C LYS A 105 -15.79 -12.95 8.71
N ALA A 106 -15.10 -12.12 7.96
CA ALA A 106 -14.65 -10.82 8.43
C ALA A 106 -15.84 -9.94 8.86
N GLY A 107 -15.57 -8.96 9.71
CA GLY A 107 -16.56 -8.03 10.22
C GLY A 107 -17.25 -7.19 9.13
N PRO A 108 -17.64 -5.96 9.46
CA PRO A 108 -18.50 -5.14 8.56
C PRO A 108 -17.81 -4.74 7.23
N LEU A 109 -16.49 -4.75 7.16
CA LEU A 109 -15.72 -4.50 5.95
C LEU A 109 -14.89 -5.72 5.56
N PRO A 110 -14.52 -5.89 4.28
CA PRO A 110 -13.59 -6.93 3.85
C PRO A 110 -12.29 -6.91 4.67
N LEU A 111 -11.72 -8.09 4.94
CA LEU A 111 -10.45 -8.19 5.63
C LEU A 111 -9.33 -7.61 4.79
N ALA A 112 -8.52 -6.70 5.35
CA ALA A 112 -7.25 -6.34 4.77
C ALA A 112 -6.18 -7.35 5.20
N VAL A 113 -5.39 -7.86 4.25
CA VAL A 113 -4.27 -8.76 4.51
C VAL A 113 -3.01 -8.10 4.00
N SER A 114 -2.10 -7.77 4.91
CA SER A 114 -0.88 -7.04 4.60
C SER A 114 0.37 -7.87 4.79
N VAL A 115 1.43 -7.47 4.10
CA VAL A 115 2.75 -8.09 4.17
C VAL A 115 3.84 -7.05 3.90
N ASP A 116 5.07 -7.29 4.37
CA ASP A 116 6.28 -6.63 3.88
C ASP A 116 6.93 -7.51 2.81
N GLU A 117 6.70 -7.21 1.54
CA GLU A 117 7.30 -7.94 0.42
C GLU A 117 8.11 -6.98 -0.47
N GLU A 118 9.12 -6.34 0.13
CA GLU A 118 9.98 -5.34 -0.52
C GLU A 118 10.96 -5.94 -1.53
N GLY A 119 11.27 -7.23 -1.38
CA GLY A 119 12.40 -7.88 -2.03
C GLY A 119 13.67 -7.90 -1.16
N GLY A 120 14.75 -8.48 -1.68
CA GLY A 120 16.01 -8.59 -0.95
C GLY A 120 15.87 -9.32 0.39
N ARG A 121 16.33 -8.66 1.46
CA ARG A 121 16.27 -9.18 2.84
C ARG A 121 14.88 -9.06 3.49
N VAL A 122 14.00 -8.21 2.94
CA VAL A 122 12.62 -8.02 3.43
C VAL A 122 11.66 -8.69 2.47
N SER A 123 11.51 -10.02 2.63
CA SER A 123 10.64 -10.85 1.81
C SER A 123 10.06 -11.95 2.70
N ARG A 124 8.75 -11.87 2.98
CA ARG A 124 8.02 -12.80 3.87
C ARG A 124 7.46 -13.99 3.09
N LEU A 125 7.24 -13.80 1.79
CA LEU A 125 6.59 -14.79 0.92
C LEU A 125 7.58 -15.51 -0.02
N ARG A 126 8.89 -15.37 0.20
CA ARG A 126 9.94 -15.98 -0.65
C ARG A 126 9.73 -17.47 -0.96
N SER A 127 9.27 -18.25 0.01
CA SER A 127 9.02 -19.68 -0.16
C SER A 127 7.79 -19.98 -1.01
N LEU A 128 6.89 -19.03 -1.20
CA LEU A 128 5.64 -19.18 -1.95
C LEU A 128 5.70 -18.58 -3.35
N ILE A 129 6.32 -17.39 -3.48
CA ILE A 129 6.32 -16.63 -4.74
C ILE A 129 7.72 -16.45 -5.36
N GLY A 130 8.76 -17.02 -4.71
CA GLY A 130 10.15 -16.90 -5.14
C GLY A 130 10.83 -15.63 -4.58
N ALA A 131 12.17 -15.64 -4.61
CA ALA A 131 12.99 -14.48 -4.21
C ALA A 131 12.88 -13.34 -5.24
N ALA A 132 13.10 -12.11 -4.77
CA ALA A 132 13.32 -10.94 -5.62
C ALA A 132 14.60 -10.22 -5.19
N PRO A 133 15.28 -9.50 -6.09
CA PRO A 133 16.38 -8.62 -5.75
C PRO A 133 15.94 -7.53 -4.76
N SER A 134 16.89 -6.91 -4.05
CA SER A 134 16.61 -5.73 -3.24
C SER A 134 16.25 -4.52 -4.12
N PRO A 135 15.52 -3.50 -3.60
CA PRO A 135 15.26 -2.27 -4.33
C PRO A 135 16.53 -1.61 -4.89
N ARG A 136 17.61 -1.61 -4.13
CA ARG A 136 18.93 -1.10 -4.57
C ARG A 136 19.45 -1.88 -5.79
N GLU A 137 19.42 -3.19 -5.73
CA GLU A 137 19.85 -4.05 -6.84
C GLU A 137 18.94 -3.87 -8.07
N LEU A 138 17.65 -3.73 -7.88
CA LEU A 138 16.71 -3.44 -8.97
C LEU A 138 17.05 -2.12 -9.66
N ALA A 139 17.31 -1.05 -8.91
CA ALA A 139 17.68 0.24 -9.51
C ALA A 139 19.03 0.22 -10.24
N GLN A 140 19.95 -0.67 -9.85
CA GLN A 140 21.25 -0.81 -10.49
C GLN A 140 21.26 -1.71 -11.73
N THR A 141 20.34 -2.67 -11.81
CA THR A 141 20.40 -3.74 -12.81
C THR A 141 19.21 -3.78 -13.76
N GLN A 142 18.11 -3.10 -13.44
CA GLN A 142 16.86 -3.14 -14.20
C GLN A 142 16.47 -1.73 -14.66
N THR A 143 15.74 -1.65 -15.75
CA THR A 143 15.05 -0.42 -16.14
C THR A 143 13.80 -0.19 -15.29
N VAL A 144 13.32 1.05 -15.23
CA VAL A 144 12.07 1.42 -14.54
C VAL A 144 10.88 0.57 -15.03
N ALA A 145 10.78 0.29 -16.34
CA ALA A 145 9.73 -0.55 -16.91
C ALA A 145 9.86 -2.02 -16.44
N GLN A 146 11.07 -2.57 -16.35
CA GLN A 146 11.28 -3.93 -15.85
C GLN A 146 10.93 -4.06 -14.36
N VAL A 147 11.16 -3.01 -13.56
CA VAL A 147 10.76 -2.99 -12.15
C VAL A 147 9.23 -2.97 -12.02
N HIS A 148 8.54 -2.20 -12.87
CA HIS A 148 7.08 -2.24 -12.95
C HIS A 148 6.58 -3.67 -13.24
N ASP A 149 7.10 -4.31 -14.29
CA ASP A 149 6.66 -5.64 -14.72
C ASP A 149 6.92 -6.70 -13.64
N LEU A 150 8.08 -6.63 -12.97
CA LEU A 150 8.41 -7.50 -11.84
C LEU A 150 7.41 -7.31 -10.69
N ALA A 151 7.11 -6.06 -10.32
CA ALA A 151 6.16 -5.76 -9.25
C ALA A 151 4.74 -6.23 -9.61
N ALA A 152 4.32 -6.07 -10.87
CA ALA A 152 3.02 -6.55 -11.36
C ALA A 152 2.92 -8.09 -11.33
N GLU A 153 3.96 -8.81 -11.74
CA GLU A 153 4.00 -10.27 -11.68
C GLU A 153 3.95 -10.77 -10.24
N ARG A 154 4.78 -10.22 -9.35
CA ARG A 154 4.79 -10.58 -7.94
C ARG A 154 3.47 -10.22 -7.27
N GLY A 155 2.93 -9.05 -7.58
CA GLY A 155 1.63 -8.59 -7.09
C GLY A 155 0.50 -9.56 -7.43
N LYS A 156 0.47 -10.11 -8.64
CA LYS A 156 -0.51 -11.16 -9.02
C LYS A 156 -0.38 -12.39 -8.14
N LYS A 157 0.84 -12.88 -7.92
CA LYS A 157 1.08 -14.03 -7.02
C LYS A 157 0.64 -13.74 -5.60
N MET A 158 0.89 -12.53 -5.08
CA MET A 158 0.42 -12.09 -3.77
C MET A 158 -1.12 -12.01 -3.72
N LYS A 159 -1.74 -11.47 -4.76
CA LYS A 159 -3.20 -11.40 -4.88
C LYS A 159 -3.86 -12.78 -4.86
N ASP A 160 -3.26 -13.76 -5.55
CA ASP A 160 -3.72 -15.15 -5.59
C ASP A 160 -3.65 -15.82 -4.19
N LEU A 161 -2.72 -15.38 -3.34
CA LEU A 161 -2.64 -15.77 -1.93
C LEU A 161 -3.67 -15.07 -1.03
N GLY A 162 -4.36 -14.06 -1.54
CA GLY A 162 -5.33 -13.27 -0.77
C GLY A 162 -4.73 -12.03 -0.09
N ILE A 163 -3.49 -11.65 -0.39
CA ILE A 163 -2.91 -10.37 0.04
C ILE A 163 -3.66 -9.22 -0.64
N THR A 164 -3.89 -8.15 0.10
CA THR A 164 -4.59 -6.95 -0.40
C THR A 164 -3.75 -5.68 -0.26
N VAL A 165 -2.77 -5.68 0.64
CA VAL A 165 -1.90 -4.54 0.94
C VAL A 165 -0.45 -5.02 0.96
N ASP A 166 0.44 -4.33 0.27
CA ASP A 166 1.88 -4.54 0.42
C ASP A 166 2.52 -3.29 1.05
N PHE A 167 3.22 -3.47 2.16
CA PHE A 167 4.02 -2.40 2.78
C PHE A 167 5.30 -2.18 1.97
N ALA A 168 5.12 -1.88 0.72
CA ALA A 168 6.11 -1.54 -0.30
C ALA A 168 5.47 -0.55 -1.30
N PRO A 169 6.29 0.26 -1.97
CA PRO A 169 7.75 0.35 -1.91
C PRO A 169 8.27 1.20 -0.76
N VAL A 170 9.53 0.95 -0.39
CA VAL A 170 10.33 1.91 0.40
C VAL A 170 10.68 3.11 -0.48
N VAL A 171 10.40 4.32 0.00
CA VAL A 171 10.71 5.58 -0.69
C VAL A 171 11.74 6.43 0.07
N ASP A 172 12.35 5.86 1.10
CA ASP A 172 13.47 6.47 1.82
C ASP A 172 14.65 6.68 0.88
N VAL A 173 15.29 7.84 0.97
CA VAL A 173 16.40 8.24 0.12
C VAL A 173 17.71 8.05 0.89
N THR A 174 18.62 7.19 0.42
CA THR A 174 19.93 7.01 1.04
C THR A 174 20.90 6.29 0.10
N ASP A 175 22.18 6.66 0.15
CA ASP A 175 23.27 5.93 -0.50
C ASP A 175 23.90 4.86 0.39
N ALA A 176 23.54 4.79 1.66
CA ALA A 176 24.02 3.76 2.56
C ALA A 176 23.75 2.36 2.01
N THR A 177 24.71 1.46 2.11
CA THR A 177 24.59 0.07 1.66
C THR A 177 24.17 -0.88 2.77
N ASP A 178 24.37 -0.47 4.00
CA ASP A 178 24.07 -1.18 5.23
C ASP A 178 23.15 -0.35 6.14
N GLY A 179 22.84 -0.85 7.30
CA GLY A 179 21.92 -0.21 8.23
C GLY A 179 20.47 -0.62 8.02
N VAL A 180 19.56 0.07 8.71
CA VAL A 180 18.14 -0.30 8.76
C VAL A 180 17.44 -0.14 7.41
N ILE A 181 17.74 0.94 6.69
CA ILE A 181 17.23 1.16 5.32
C ILE A 181 18.19 0.51 4.30
N GLY A 182 19.40 0.99 4.17
CA GLY A 182 20.43 0.38 3.34
C GLY A 182 19.92 0.03 1.93
N ASP A 183 20.05 -1.25 1.57
CA ASP A 183 19.65 -1.80 0.27
C ASP A 183 18.13 -1.88 0.03
N ARG A 184 17.30 -1.57 1.04
CA ARG A 184 15.85 -1.41 0.89
C ARG A 184 15.48 -0.12 0.14
N SER A 185 16.37 0.87 0.07
CA SER A 185 16.22 2.08 -0.74
C SER A 185 16.63 1.82 -2.20
N PHE A 186 15.95 2.44 -3.14
CA PHE A 186 16.34 2.46 -4.57
C PHE A 186 17.59 3.30 -4.84
N GLY A 187 18.00 4.22 -3.94
CA GLY A 187 19.20 5.03 -4.11
C GLY A 187 19.24 6.29 -3.26
N GLY A 188 20.32 7.06 -3.40
CA GLY A 188 20.52 8.35 -2.73
C GLY A 188 20.05 9.56 -3.55
N ASP A 189 19.64 9.38 -4.80
CA ASP A 189 19.02 10.45 -5.59
C ASP A 189 17.50 10.39 -5.48
N PRO A 190 16.83 11.45 -5.00
CA PRO A 190 15.39 11.50 -4.84
C PRO A 190 14.61 11.26 -6.15
N ASN A 191 15.16 11.64 -7.30
CA ASN A 191 14.50 11.43 -8.61
C ASN A 191 14.55 9.95 -9.00
N THR A 192 15.68 9.29 -8.76
CA THR A 192 15.83 7.85 -8.95
C THR A 192 14.85 7.09 -8.06
N VAL A 193 14.78 7.40 -6.76
CA VAL A 193 13.82 6.80 -5.83
C VAL A 193 12.39 7.04 -6.32
N THR A 194 12.03 8.25 -6.74
CA THR A 194 10.70 8.58 -7.26
C THR A 194 10.33 7.73 -8.47
N ALA A 195 11.25 7.58 -9.42
CA ALA A 195 11.01 6.85 -10.66
C ALA A 195 10.80 5.34 -10.40
N TYR A 196 11.71 4.72 -9.66
CA TYR A 196 11.68 3.27 -9.42
C TYR A 196 10.59 2.87 -8.42
N ALA A 197 10.44 3.58 -7.31
CA ALA A 197 9.35 3.36 -6.36
C ALA A 197 7.98 3.61 -7.01
N GLY A 198 7.87 4.61 -7.87
CA GLY A 198 6.66 4.89 -8.64
C GLY A 198 6.27 3.73 -9.55
N ALA A 199 7.24 3.16 -10.26
CA ALA A 199 7.04 1.99 -11.11
C ALA A 199 6.64 0.76 -10.31
N TYR A 200 7.32 0.50 -9.19
CA TYR A 200 6.99 -0.61 -8.28
C TYR A 200 5.56 -0.48 -7.75
N ALA A 201 5.20 0.70 -7.22
CA ALA A 201 3.85 0.98 -6.74
C ALA A 201 2.79 0.83 -7.85
N GLN A 202 3.09 1.24 -9.09
CA GLN A 202 2.18 1.05 -10.21
C GLN A 202 1.98 -0.43 -10.54
N GLY A 203 3.05 -1.22 -10.57
CA GLY A 203 2.95 -2.67 -10.79
C GLY A 203 2.08 -3.38 -9.73
N LEU A 204 2.21 -3.00 -8.46
CA LEU A 204 1.33 -3.51 -7.39
C LEU A 204 -0.13 -3.12 -7.61
N ARG A 205 -0.41 -1.87 -8.03
CA ARG A 205 -1.78 -1.42 -8.36
C ARG A 205 -2.37 -2.21 -9.54
N ASP A 206 -1.60 -2.43 -10.58
CA ASP A 206 -2.03 -3.19 -11.77
C ASP A 206 -2.37 -4.65 -11.43
N ALA A 207 -1.75 -5.18 -10.37
CA ALA A 207 -2.11 -6.48 -9.79
C ALA A 207 -3.33 -6.42 -8.83
N GLY A 208 -3.87 -5.24 -8.54
CA GLY A 208 -4.98 -5.05 -7.62
C GLY A 208 -4.61 -5.08 -6.14
N LEU A 209 -3.37 -4.73 -5.79
CA LEU A 209 -2.87 -4.51 -4.44
C LEU A 209 -2.80 -3.02 -4.10
N LEU A 210 -2.94 -2.69 -2.83
CA LEU A 210 -2.65 -1.36 -2.33
C LEU A 210 -1.17 -1.23 -1.99
N PRO A 211 -0.38 -0.41 -2.70
CA PRO A 211 0.98 -0.09 -2.30
C PRO A 211 0.99 0.90 -1.13
N VAL A 212 1.97 0.76 -0.25
CA VAL A 212 2.15 1.66 0.90
C VAL A 212 3.55 2.26 0.86
N LEU A 213 3.62 3.57 0.65
CA LEU A 213 4.87 4.34 0.62
C LEU A 213 5.40 4.51 2.04
N LYS A 214 6.67 4.17 2.28
CA LYS A 214 7.26 4.20 3.62
C LYS A 214 8.74 4.62 3.59
N HIS A 215 9.21 5.26 4.66
CA HIS A 215 8.60 5.58 5.96
C HIS A 215 8.50 7.11 6.09
N PHE A 216 7.32 7.68 5.93
CA PHE A 216 7.14 9.13 6.01
C PHE A 216 7.52 9.67 7.40
N PRO A 217 8.24 10.81 7.52
CA PRO A 217 8.63 11.73 6.45
C PRO A 217 10.01 11.45 5.82
N GLY A 218 10.63 10.29 6.06
CA GLY A 218 11.89 9.85 5.47
C GLY A 218 12.86 9.31 6.52
N HIS A 219 13.18 8.01 6.42
CA HIS A 219 14.08 7.30 7.34
C HIS A 219 15.52 7.22 6.81
N GLY A 220 15.73 7.54 5.53
CA GLY A 220 17.00 7.28 4.84
C GLY A 220 18.22 7.98 5.45
N HIS A 221 18.03 9.12 6.10
CA HIS A 221 19.05 9.91 6.79
C HIS A 221 18.86 9.92 8.32
N GLY A 222 18.10 8.97 8.87
CA GLY A 222 17.88 8.84 10.31
C GLY A 222 19.15 8.43 11.06
N SER A 223 19.27 8.87 12.32
CA SER A 223 20.47 8.67 13.16
C SER A 223 20.68 7.23 13.66
N GLY A 224 19.75 6.30 13.39
CA GLY A 224 19.81 4.96 13.93
C GLY A 224 18.68 4.05 13.43
N ASP A 225 18.42 3.02 14.25
CA ASP A 225 17.41 1.99 13.99
C ASP A 225 16.23 2.15 14.97
N SER A 226 15.05 2.43 14.44
CA SER A 226 13.82 2.57 15.23
C SER A 226 13.37 1.28 15.93
N HIS A 227 13.90 0.12 15.53
CA HIS A 227 13.69 -1.13 16.26
C HIS A 227 14.41 -1.17 17.61
N THR A 228 15.52 -0.43 17.75
CA THR A 228 16.35 -0.46 18.94
C THR A 228 16.24 0.78 19.82
N GLY A 229 15.56 1.83 19.37
CA GLY A 229 15.39 3.07 20.13
C GLY A 229 14.93 4.25 19.29
N GLY A 230 14.96 5.44 19.88
CA GLY A 230 14.56 6.68 19.21
C GLY A 230 15.50 7.01 18.03
N VAL A 231 14.91 7.43 16.91
CA VAL A 231 15.62 7.86 15.72
C VAL A 231 15.36 9.34 15.45
N VAL A 232 16.42 10.12 15.30
CA VAL A 232 16.33 11.54 14.94
C VAL A 232 16.74 11.70 13.48
N THR A 233 15.92 12.37 12.71
CA THR A 233 16.24 12.73 11.32
C THR A 233 17.00 14.05 11.23
N PRO A 234 17.52 14.43 10.05
CA PRO A 234 17.84 15.83 9.77
C PRO A 234 16.64 16.74 10.03
N PRO A 235 16.85 18.05 10.22
CA PRO A 235 15.76 19.02 10.37
C PRO A 235 14.78 18.98 9.20
N LEU A 236 13.53 19.37 9.43
CA LEU A 236 12.46 19.38 8.42
C LEU A 236 12.89 20.08 7.11
N GLY A 237 13.63 21.20 7.21
CA GLY A 237 14.12 21.94 6.05
C GLY A 237 15.04 21.13 5.13
N ASP A 238 15.82 20.21 5.70
CA ASP A 238 16.70 19.31 4.94
C ASP A 238 15.89 18.16 4.33
N LEU A 239 14.94 17.57 5.09
CA LEU A 239 14.02 16.54 4.57
C LEU A 239 13.18 17.06 3.39
N GLN A 240 12.77 18.33 3.43
CA GLN A 240 12.05 18.95 2.32
C GLN A 240 12.81 18.91 1.01
N ASN A 241 14.12 18.96 1.05
CA ASN A 241 14.98 19.01 -0.15
C ASN A 241 15.38 17.62 -0.67
N VAL A 242 15.24 16.57 0.14
CA VAL A 242 15.71 15.22 -0.19
C VAL A 242 14.61 14.19 0.07
N ASP A 243 14.34 13.85 1.34
CA ASP A 243 13.53 12.70 1.73
C ASP A 243 12.04 12.86 1.40
N LEU A 244 11.53 14.10 1.42
CA LEU A 244 10.14 14.41 1.09
C LEU A 244 9.88 14.62 -0.41
N VAL A 245 10.92 14.69 -1.25
CA VAL A 245 10.78 14.88 -2.70
C VAL A 245 9.97 13.75 -3.36
N PRO A 246 10.22 12.46 -3.10
CA PRO A 246 9.43 11.39 -3.70
C PRO A 246 7.94 11.47 -3.38
N TYR A 247 7.58 11.87 -2.18
CA TYR A 247 6.18 11.99 -1.75
C TYR A 247 5.40 13.04 -2.55
N ARG A 248 6.05 14.12 -3.04
CA ARG A 248 5.37 15.17 -3.84
C ARG A 248 4.64 14.62 -5.05
N THR A 249 5.18 13.58 -5.65
CA THR A 249 4.62 12.95 -6.84
C THR A 249 3.87 11.66 -6.51
N LEU A 250 4.45 10.79 -5.68
CA LEU A 250 3.94 9.42 -5.50
C LEU A 250 2.59 9.37 -4.77
N VAL A 251 2.29 10.34 -3.90
CA VAL A 251 0.99 10.42 -3.22
C VAL A 251 -0.17 10.79 -4.14
N THR A 252 0.09 11.25 -5.36
CA THR A 252 -0.96 11.58 -6.34
C THR A 252 -1.47 10.36 -7.10
N ALA A 253 -0.72 9.27 -7.12
CA ALA A 253 -1.01 8.07 -7.90
C ALA A 253 -1.92 7.10 -7.10
N ALA A 254 -3.18 7.48 -6.90
CA ALA A 254 -4.17 6.65 -6.21
C ALA A 254 -4.59 5.41 -7.03
N PRO A 255 -4.95 4.28 -6.37
CA PRO A 255 -4.92 4.10 -4.92
C PRO A 255 -3.50 3.91 -4.38
N VAL A 256 -3.20 4.60 -3.29
CA VAL A 256 -1.92 4.52 -2.58
C VAL A 256 -2.14 4.85 -1.10
N ALA A 257 -1.36 4.23 -0.22
CA ALA A 257 -1.32 4.55 1.20
C ALA A 257 0.08 5.06 1.59
N VAL A 258 0.19 5.63 2.79
CA VAL A 258 1.46 6.08 3.37
C VAL A 258 1.61 5.48 4.76
N MET A 259 2.80 5.00 5.10
CA MET A 259 3.16 4.56 6.44
C MET A 259 4.05 5.59 7.12
N LEU A 260 3.66 6.00 8.32
CA LEU A 260 4.46 6.89 9.17
C LEU A 260 5.51 6.08 9.93
N GLY A 261 6.77 6.48 9.81
CA GLY A 261 7.86 5.92 10.60
C GLY A 261 7.90 6.48 12.03
N HIS A 262 8.67 5.81 12.90
CA HIS A 262 8.87 6.24 14.28
C HIS A 262 10.08 7.19 14.40
N LEU A 263 9.95 8.36 13.77
CA LEU A 263 11.02 9.32 13.54
C LEU A 263 10.78 10.62 14.30
N GLN A 264 11.75 11.08 15.05
CA GLN A 264 11.77 12.43 15.61
C GLN A 264 12.35 13.40 14.58
N VAL A 265 11.60 14.43 14.24
CA VAL A 265 11.97 15.40 13.19
C VAL A 265 12.15 16.78 13.82
N PRO A 266 13.41 17.25 13.97
CA PRO A 266 13.67 18.61 14.43
C PRO A 266 12.95 19.67 13.58
N GLY A 267 12.25 20.58 14.23
CA GLY A 267 11.45 21.59 13.56
C GLY A 267 10.04 21.14 13.13
N LEU A 268 9.63 19.90 13.43
CA LEU A 268 8.29 19.38 13.14
C LEU A 268 7.64 18.69 14.35
N THR A 269 8.27 17.62 14.88
CA THR A 269 7.63 16.73 15.86
C THR A 269 8.14 16.93 17.28
N GLY A 270 9.22 17.66 17.47
CA GLY A 270 9.92 17.70 18.77
C GLY A 270 10.43 16.29 19.15
N ASP A 271 10.15 15.89 20.38
CA ASP A 271 10.58 14.58 20.92
C ASP A 271 9.57 13.45 20.60
N GLU A 272 8.43 13.76 19.97
CA GLU A 272 7.46 12.73 19.60
C GLU A 272 7.84 12.06 18.27
N PRO A 273 7.68 10.73 18.17
CA PRO A 273 7.78 10.05 16.88
C PRO A 273 6.71 10.54 15.89
N ALA A 274 7.05 10.65 14.60
CA ALA A 274 6.13 11.11 13.55
C ALA A 274 4.82 10.30 13.50
N SER A 275 4.88 9.01 13.79
CA SER A 275 3.71 8.13 13.88
C SER A 275 2.73 8.49 15.01
N LEU A 276 3.17 9.24 16.02
CA LEU A 276 2.33 9.72 17.14
C LEU A 276 2.11 11.25 17.08
N SER A 277 2.67 11.94 16.08
CA SER A 277 2.67 13.40 16.00
C SER A 277 1.55 13.95 15.12
N PRO A 278 0.60 14.74 15.65
CA PRO A 278 -0.37 15.44 14.83
C PRO A 278 0.28 16.39 13.81
N ALA A 279 1.46 16.91 14.09
CA ALA A 279 2.18 17.80 13.17
C ALA A 279 2.69 17.02 11.92
N ALA A 280 3.19 15.82 12.10
CA ALA A 280 3.64 14.97 10.99
C ALA A 280 2.46 14.52 10.12
N VAL A 281 1.35 14.13 10.74
CA VAL A 281 0.12 13.77 10.00
C VAL A 281 -0.41 14.97 9.21
N ARG A 282 -0.48 16.16 9.82
CA ARG A 282 -0.90 17.37 9.10
C ARG A 282 0.03 17.74 7.98
N LEU A 283 1.36 17.61 8.15
CA LEU A 283 2.33 17.83 7.07
C LEU A 283 1.96 17.00 5.83
N LEU A 284 1.66 15.71 6.01
CA LEU A 284 1.25 14.81 4.93
C LEU A 284 -0.13 15.20 4.37
N ARG A 285 -1.12 15.42 5.25
CA ARG A 285 -2.50 15.71 4.86
C ARG A 285 -2.63 17.02 4.08
N ASP A 286 -1.93 18.05 4.51
CA ASP A 286 -2.04 19.39 3.90
C ASP A 286 -1.10 19.55 2.70
N GLY A 287 0.02 18.83 2.68
CA GLY A 287 1.03 18.88 1.63
C GLY A 287 1.87 20.15 1.57
N VAL A 288 1.35 21.27 2.08
CA VAL A 288 1.94 22.61 1.94
C VAL A 288 3.36 22.68 2.52
N GLY A 289 3.58 22.06 3.69
CA GLY A 289 4.86 22.15 4.41
C GLY A 289 6.02 21.41 3.74
N TYR A 290 5.78 20.58 2.71
CA TYR A 290 6.85 19.92 1.94
C TYR A 290 6.72 20.14 0.43
N GLY A 291 5.80 20.99 0.00
CA GLY A 291 5.57 21.29 -1.42
C GLY A 291 4.87 20.17 -2.18
N GLY A 292 4.17 19.31 -1.47
CA GLY A 292 3.33 18.25 -2.03
C GLY A 292 1.85 18.66 -2.12
N PRO A 293 1.01 17.85 -2.79
CA PRO A 293 -0.44 18.02 -2.76
C PRO A 293 -1.02 17.51 -1.45
N PRO A 294 -2.26 17.90 -1.10
CA PRO A 294 -3.01 17.31 0.00
C PRO A 294 -3.18 15.79 -0.21
N PHE A 295 -3.00 15.01 0.86
CA PHE A 295 -3.14 13.56 0.81
C PHE A 295 -4.39 13.08 1.56
N ASN A 296 -5.33 12.46 0.83
CA ASN A 296 -6.57 11.94 1.38
C ASN A 296 -6.64 10.41 1.44
N GLY A 297 -5.59 9.70 1.01
CA GLY A 297 -5.49 8.25 1.12
C GLY A 297 -5.31 7.77 2.56
N PRO A 298 -5.37 6.43 2.80
CA PRO A 298 -5.16 5.85 4.11
C PRO A 298 -3.73 6.05 4.62
N VAL A 299 -3.61 6.30 5.92
CA VAL A 299 -2.33 6.45 6.62
C VAL A 299 -2.21 5.34 7.66
N PHE A 300 -1.12 4.58 7.57
CA PHE A 300 -0.73 3.52 8.50
C PHE A 300 0.36 4.00 9.46
N THR A 301 0.47 3.37 10.62
CA THR A 301 1.71 3.43 11.40
C THR A 301 2.66 2.31 10.99
N ASP A 302 3.94 2.46 11.28
CA ASP A 302 4.85 1.35 11.51
C ASP A 302 4.47 0.60 12.81
N ASP A 303 5.16 -0.50 13.13
CA ASP A 303 4.82 -1.37 14.27
C ASP A 303 4.90 -0.64 15.63
N LEU A 304 3.78 -0.59 16.31
CA LEU A 304 3.62 0.08 17.61
C LEU A 304 4.02 -0.79 18.81
N SER A 305 4.36 -2.07 18.62
CA SER A 305 4.57 -3.01 19.74
C SER A 305 6.00 -3.46 19.95
N SER A 306 6.77 -3.71 18.90
CA SER A 306 8.10 -4.31 19.00
C SER A 306 9.25 -3.35 18.68
N MET A 307 8.95 -2.13 18.22
CA MET A 307 9.97 -1.14 17.92
C MET A 307 10.27 -0.27 19.13
N GLY A 308 11.54 -0.25 19.59
CA GLY A 308 11.98 0.46 20.78
C GLY A 308 11.65 1.95 20.81
N ALA A 309 11.61 2.59 19.62
CA ALA A 309 11.19 3.98 19.49
C ALA A 309 9.79 4.26 20.10
N ILE A 310 8.92 3.26 20.18
CA ILE A 310 7.57 3.33 20.76
C ILE A 310 7.48 2.52 22.04
N SER A 311 7.88 1.24 22.03
CA SER A 311 7.66 0.30 23.13
C SER A 311 8.40 0.67 24.42
N ASP A 312 9.50 1.43 24.32
CA ASP A 312 10.21 1.97 25.48
C ASP A 312 9.45 3.12 26.17
N ARG A 313 8.43 3.69 25.51
CA ARG A 313 7.70 4.87 25.99
C ARG A 313 6.25 4.57 26.34
N TYR A 314 5.60 3.68 25.57
CA TYR A 314 4.17 3.43 25.67
C TYR A 314 3.84 1.95 25.53
N GLY A 315 2.89 1.45 26.31
CA GLY A 315 2.24 0.17 26.02
C GLY A 315 1.34 0.29 24.79
N VAL A 316 1.08 -0.85 24.13
CA VAL A 316 0.37 -0.92 22.83
C VAL A 316 -0.96 -0.15 22.82
N ALA A 317 -1.79 -0.32 23.86
CA ALA A 317 -3.09 0.33 23.91
C ALA A 317 -3.02 1.86 23.93
N GLU A 318 -2.01 2.43 24.60
CA GLU A 318 -1.80 3.87 24.64
C GLU A 318 -1.16 4.37 23.34
N ALA A 319 -0.22 3.62 22.76
CA ALA A 319 0.39 3.95 21.47
C ALA A 319 -0.67 3.99 20.36
N VAL A 320 -1.57 2.99 20.33
CA VAL A 320 -2.69 2.94 19.37
C VAL A 320 -3.63 4.14 19.55
N LEU A 321 -3.99 4.49 20.80
CA LEU A 321 -4.81 5.68 21.02
C LEU A 321 -4.13 6.95 20.51
N ARG A 322 -2.86 7.16 20.84
CA ARG A 322 -2.10 8.36 20.46
C ARG A 322 -1.98 8.51 18.95
N THR A 323 -1.73 7.42 18.24
CA THR A 323 -1.64 7.51 16.77
C THR A 323 -2.98 7.84 16.12
N LEU A 324 -4.09 7.28 16.61
CA LEU A 324 -5.43 7.63 16.11
C LEU A 324 -5.79 9.08 16.43
N GLN A 325 -5.42 9.59 17.62
CA GLN A 325 -5.56 11.01 17.97
C GLN A 325 -4.70 11.90 17.06
N ALA A 326 -3.50 11.46 16.70
CA ALA A 326 -2.62 12.19 15.78
C ALA A 326 -3.20 12.33 14.37
N GLY A 327 -4.10 11.43 13.96
CA GLY A 327 -4.76 11.48 12.65
C GLY A 327 -4.44 10.31 11.71
N THR A 328 -3.75 9.29 12.19
CA THR A 328 -3.50 8.03 11.47
C THR A 328 -4.81 7.23 11.35
N ASP A 329 -5.00 6.51 10.25
CA ASP A 329 -6.25 5.78 9.98
C ASP A 329 -6.18 4.31 10.37
N VAL A 330 -4.99 3.69 10.28
CA VAL A 330 -4.78 2.28 10.63
C VAL A 330 -3.57 2.16 11.55
N ALA A 331 -3.81 1.66 12.76
CA ALA A 331 -2.76 1.35 13.72
C ALA A 331 -2.28 -0.09 13.52
N LEU A 332 -0.97 -0.27 13.29
CA LEU A 332 -0.31 -1.56 13.11
C LEU A 332 0.48 -1.95 14.35
N TRP A 333 0.33 -3.21 14.78
CA TRP A 333 1.28 -3.85 15.71
C TRP A 333 1.36 -5.36 15.43
N VAL A 334 2.38 -6.03 15.98
CA VAL A 334 2.78 -7.37 15.49
C VAL A 334 2.36 -8.53 16.39
N THR A 335 1.45 -8.28 17.33
CA THR A 335 0.89 -9.29 18.25
C THR A 335 -0.64 -9.21 18.27
N THR A 336 -1.30 -10.21 18.87
CA THR A 336 -2.78 -10.29 18.93
C THR A 336 -3.32 -10.21 20.34
N ASP A 337 -2.50 -10.49 21.35
CA ASP A 337 -2.91 -10.62 22.75
C ASP A 337 -3.47 -9.31 23.32
N GLU A 338 -3.06 -8.16 22.78
CA GLU A 338 -3.48 -6.83 23.24
C GLU A 338 -4.81 -6.35 22.63
N VAL A 339 -5.35 -7.04 21.61
CA VAL A 339 -6.58 -6.59 20.91
C VAL A 339 -7.73 -6.27 21.84
N PRO A 340 -8.08 -7.11 22.86
CA PRO A 340 -9.15 -6.77 23.79
C PRO A 340 -8.88 -5.49 24.57
N ALA A 341 -7.67 -5.35 25.11
CA ALA A 341 -7.27 -4.20 25.93
C ALA A 341 -7.21 -2.90 25.10
N VAL A 342 -6.75 -2.98 23.86
CA VAL A 342 -6.74 -1.86 22.90
C VAL A 342 -8.17 -1.40 22.63
N LEU A 343 -9.08 -2.31 22.27
CA LEU A 343 -10.47 -1.96 22.00
C LEU A 343 -11.16 -1.36 23.23
N ASP A 344 -10.91 -1.89 24.42
CA ASP A 344 -11.46 -1.35 25.67
C ASP A 344 -10.93 0.05 25.98
N ARG A 345 -9.62 0.30 25.74
CA ARG A 345 -9.01 1.64 25.90
C ARG A 345 -9.59 2.65 24.92
N LEU A 346 -9.74 2.25 23.66
CA LEU A 346 -10.29 3.12 22.62
C LEU A 346 -11.78 3.45 22.87
N GLN A 347 -12.60 2.46 23.29
CA GLN A 347 -14.00 2.72 23.65
C GLN A 347 -14.12 3.72 24.80
N LYS A 348 -13.29 3.56 25.84
CA LYS A 348 -13.23 4.53 26.95
C LYS A 348 -12.82 5.92 26.45
N ALA A 349 -11.84 6.01 25.55
CA ALA A 349 -11.39 7.26 24.99
C ALA A 349 -12.49 7.98 24.18
N VAL A 350 -13.26 7.22 23.36
CA VAL A 350 -14.40 7.81 22.62
C VAL A 350 -15.49 8.27 23.61
N ALA A 351 -15.83 7.47 24.60
CA ALA A 351 -16.85 7.84 25.59
C ALA A 351 -16.46 9.06 26.43
N ALA A 352 -15.16 9.25 26.71
CA ALA A 352 -14.63 10.39 27.42
C ALA A 352 -14.37 11.65 26.54
N GLY A 353 -14.51 11.52 25.22
CA GLY A 353 -14.16 12.59 24.26
C GLY A 353 -12.66 12.77 24.03
N GLU A 354 -11.80 11.89 24.57
CA GLU A 354 -10.34 11.87 24.31
C GLU A 354 -10.03 11.53 22.85
N LEU A 355 -10.84 10.65 22.24
CA LEU A 355 -10.83 10.35 20.81
C LEU A 355 -12.17 10.78 20.22
N PRO A 356 -12.24 11.86 19.47
CA PRO A 356 -13.50 12.34 18.89
C PRO A 356 -14.14 11.31 17.95
N ALA A 357 -15.46 11.10 18.09
CA ALA A 357 -16.19 10.16 17.22
C ALA A 357 -16.05 10.51 15.73
N GLN A 358 -16.04 11.80 15.38
CA GLN A 358 -15.79 12.27 14.01
C GLN A 358 -14.43 11.80 13.48
N ARG A 359 -13.37 11.77 14.33
CA ARG A 359 -12.05 11.26 13.91
C ARG A 359 -12.10 9.78 13.58
N VAL A 360 -12.88 9.00 14.34
CA VAL A 360 -13.09 7.56 14.08
C VAL A 360 -13.84 7.37 12.75
N ASP A 361 -14.89 8.15 12.51
CA ASP A 361 -15.69 8.09 11.29
C ASP A 361 -14.88 8.51 10.05
N ASP A 362 -14.04 9.55 10.16
CA ASP A 362 -13.15 9.98 9.08
C ASP A 362 -12.11 8.89 8.72
N ALA A 363 -11.53 8.22 9.72
CA ALA A 363 -10.62 7.10 9.49
C ALA A 363 -11.35 5.92 8.85
N LEU A 364 -12.50 5.58 9.39
CA LEU A 364 -13.32 4.47 8.88
C LEU A 364 -13.72 4.70 7.41
N GLY A 365 -14.04 5.94 7.03
CA GLY A 365 -14.32 6.30 5.64
C GLY A 365 -13.15 6.02 4.70
N ARG A 366 -11.91 6.37 5.10
CA ARG A 366 -10.71 6.07 4.31
C ARG A 366 -10.41 4.58 4.27
N VAL A 367 -10.58 3.88 5.38
CA VAL A 367 -10.42 2.41 5.45
C VAL A 367 -11.46 1.71 4.58
N ALA A 368 -12.70 2.15 4.56
CA ALA A 368 -13.74 1.60 3.69
C ALA A 368 -13.39 1.80 2.20
N THR A 369 -12.97 3.01 1.83
CA THR A 369 -12.52 3.32 0.46
C THR A 369 -11.34 2.42 0.05
N MET A 370 -10.35 2.27 0.92
CA MET A 370 -9.21 1.38 0.72
C MET A 370 -9.65 -0.07 0.44
N LYS A 371 -10.71 -0.52 1.10
CA LYS A 371 -11.27 -1.87 0.98
C LYS A 371 -12.31 -2.01 -0.16
N GLY A 372 -12.40 -1.01 -1.05
CA GLY A 372 -13.31 -1.03 -2.19
C GLY A 372 -14.79 -0.83 -1.83
N ARG A 373 -15.07 -0.20 -0.67
CA ARG A 373 -16.42 0.19 -0.26
C ARG A 373 -16.59 1.70 -0.37
N SER A 374 -17.71 2.16 -0.90
CA SER A 374 -18.03 3.59 -0.89
C SER A 374 -18.55 3.98 0.50
N PRO A 375 -17.95 4.97 1.18
CA PRO A 375 -18.51 5.52 2.41
C PRO A 375 -19.74 6.39 2.15
N ALA A 376 -19.92 6.88 0.92
CA ALA A 376 -21.03 7.70 0.53
C ALA A 376 -22.10 6.83 -0.14
N CYS A 377 -23.05 6.34 0.63
CA CYS A 377 -24.39 6.08 0.11
C CYS A 377 -25.06 7.44 -0.03
N GLY A 378 -25.22 7.93 -1.26
CA GLY A 378 -25.81 9.25 -1.50
C GLY A 378 -27.11 9.44 -0.72
N HIS A 379 -27.22 10.59 -0.06
CA HIS A 379 -28.47 11.18 0.34
C HIS A 379 -29.09 11.89 -0.86
#